data_af07fb98741775c7e5acec08f2a61be3
#
_entry.id   af07fb98741775c7e5acec08f2a61be3
#
_cell.length_a   1.000
_cell.length_b   1.000
_cell.length_c   1.000
_cell.angle_alpha   90.00
_cell.angle_beta   90.00
_cell.angle_gamma   90.00
#
_symmetry.space_group_name_H-M   'P 1'
#
loop_
_entity.id
_entity.type
_entity.pdbx_description
1 polymer ?
#
loop_
_entity_poly.entity_id
_entity_poly.type
_entity_poly.pdbx_seq_one_letter_code
_entity_poly.pdbx_strand_id
1 'polypeptide(L)'
;MNEITVRVADWDSTDALRDIRRHVFIDEQQIPDALEWDADDALSTHFLMLSNAEPVGTARLLRDGHIGRVAIMPQWRGRGLGERLMRAIMVHAEALGMQTLQLSAQSYALDFYRRLGFTVCSDEYLEAGIAHYAMRRGAQAADLPAIDFVSPGRFSIHNPEEVAASPHLSDLPWKLGEHRE
;
A
#
# COMPACT_ATOMS: atom_id res chain seq x y z
N MET A 1 -0.17 7.11 27.11
CA MET A 1 0.29 6.92 25.71
C MET A 1 -0.52 5.80 25.10
N ASN A 2 -1.03 5.99 23.89
CA ASN A 2 -1.74 4.90 23.23
C ASN A 2 -0.72 3.85 22.76
N GLU A 3 -0.97 2.60 23.10
CA GLU A 3 -0.16 1.50 22.61
C GLU A 3 -0.53 1.21 21.15
N ILE A 4 0.45 1.33 20.26
CA ILE A 4 0.28 1.03 18.84
C ILE A 4 0.91 -0.32 18.53
N THR A 5 0.10 -1.23 18.03
CA THR A 5 0.54 -2.56 17.62
C THR A 5 0.21 -2.80 16.15
N VAL A 6 1.05 -3.59 15.47
CA VAL A 6 0.80 -4.07 14.11
C VAL A 6 0.87 -5.59 14.14
N ARG A 7 -0.11 -6.25 13.58
CA ARG A 7 -0.17 -7.70 13.50
C ARG A 7 -0.61 -8.17 12.12
N VAL A 8 -0.21 -9.38 11.76
CA VAL A 8 -0.82 -10.10 10.64
C VAL A 8 -2.26 -10.47 11.03
N ALA A 9 -3.17 -10.30 10.12
CA ALA A 9 -4.58 -10.56 10.32
C ALA A 9 -5.12 -11.42 9.19
N ASP A 10 -6.02 -12.32 9.53
CA ASP A 10 -6.68 -13.18 8.56
C ASP A 10 -7.76 -12.41 7.80
N TRP A 11 -7.72 -12.53 6.47
CA TRP A 11 -8.62 -11.79 5.58
C TRP A 11 -10.09 -12.16 5.77
N ASP A 12 -10.38 -13.43 5.94
CA ASP A 12 -11.76 -13.92 5.97
C ASP A 12 -12.46 -13.64 7.30
N SER A 13 -11.69 -13.63 8.39
CA SER A 13 -12.22 -13.50 9.75
C SER A 13 -12.04 -12.12 10.37
N THR A 14 -11.37 -11.17 9.71
CA THR A 14 -11.07 -9.84 10.27
C THR A 14 -11.78 -8.73 9.50
N ASP A 15 -13.02 -8.44 9.87
CA ASP A 15 -13.83 -7.40 9.23
C ASP A 15 -13.17 -6.01 9.25
N ALA A 16 -12.41 -5.70 10.30
CA ALA A 16 -11.73 -4.42 10.43
C ALA A 16 -10.81 -4.08 9.24
N LEU A 17 -10.24 -5.08 8.55
CA LEU A 17 -9.44 -4.86 7.34
C LEU A 17 -10.30 -4.24 6.22
N ARG A 18 -11.50 -4.79 6.03
CA ARG A 18 -12.45 -4.29 5.02
C ARG A 18 -13.05 -2.95 5.43
N ASP A 19 -13.35 -2.77 6.70
CA ASP A 19 -13.94 -1.53 7.22
C ASP A 19 -13.01 -0.33 7.03
N ILE A 20 -11.73 -0.49 7.34
CA ILE A 20 -10.73 0.57 7.13
C ILE A 20 -10.59 0.87 5.62
N ARG A 21 -10.48 -0.13 4.78
CA ARG A 21 -10.34 0.04 3.33
C ARG A 21 -11.60 0.68 2.74
N ARG A 22 -12.79 0.27 3.15
CA ARG A 22 -14.05 0.89 2.74
C ARG A 22 -14.06 2.36 3.11
N HIS A 23 -13.78 2.66 4.35
CA HIS A 23 -13.79 4.04 4.83
C HIS A 23 -12.80 4.94 4.07
N VAL A 24 -11.56 4.47 3.90
CA VAL A 24 -10.49 5.27 3.30
C VAL A 24 -10.57 5.29 1.78
N PHE A 25 -10.80 4.16 1.13
CA PHE A 25 -10.76 4.08 -0.33
C PHE A 25 -12.10 4.37 -1.00
N ILE A 26 -13.18 3.84 -0.47
CA ILE A 26 -14.50 3.98 -1.09
C ILE A 26 -15.18 5.26 -0.61
N ASP A 27 -15.35 5.44 0.69
CA ASP A 27 -16.12 6.56 1.22
C ASP A 27 -15.38 7.90 1.08
N GLU A 28 -14.09 7.94 1.46
CA GLU A 28 -13.30 9.18 1.42
C GLU A 28 -12.82 9.48 0.00
N GLN A 29 -12.27 8.50 -0.72
CA GLN A 29 -11.64 8.73 -2.02
C GLN A 29 -12.55 8.46 -3.21
N GLN A 30 -13.77 8.03 -2.95
CA GLN A 30 -14.80 7.80 -3.97
C GLN A 30 -14.42 6.75 -5.02
N ILE A 31 -13.63 5.74 -4.59
CA ILE A 31 -13.31 4.63 -5.44
C ILE A 31 -14.53 3.75 -5.61
N PRO A 32 -14.86 3.32 -6.83
CA PRO A 32 -15.90 2.34 -7.04
C PRO A 32 -15.65 1.07 -6.23
N ASP A 33 -16.67 0.60 -5.50
CA ASP A 33 -16.60 -0.60 -4.66
C ASP A 33 -16.04 -1.81 -5.41
N ALA A 34 -16.47 -2.00 -6.66
CA ALA A 34 -16.01 -3.09 -7.51
C ALA A 34 -14.50 -3.08 -7.84
N LEU A 35 -13.83 -1.94 -7.65
CA LEU A 35 -12.40 -1.78 -7.95
C LEU A 35 -11.51 -1.93 -6.71
N GLU A 36 -12.08 -1.79 -5.52
CA GLU A 36 -11.30 -1.90 -4.28
C GLU A 36 -10.94 -3.36 -3.95
N TRP A 37 -11.85 -4.29 -4.23
CA TRP A 37 -11.70 -5.69 -3.89
C TRP A 37 -11.17 -6.48 -5.07
N ASP A 38 -10.21 -7.38 -4.84
CA ASP A 38 -9.64 -8.20 -5.89
C ASP A 38 -9.30 -9.63 -5.42
N ALA A 39 -8.98 -10.50 -6.38
CA ALA A 39 -8.65 -11.89 -6.10
C ALA A 39 -7.35 -12.06 -5.29
N ASP A 40 -6.46 -11.07 -5.32
CA ASP A 40 -5.21 -11.11 -4.57
C ASP A 40 -5.45 -10.96 -3.06
N ASP A 41 -6.59 -10.44 -2.65
CA ASP A 41 -6.92 -10.29 -1.23
C ASP A 41 -6.87 -11.62 -0.49
N ALA A 42 -7.43 -12.68 -1.07
CA ALA A 42 -7.41 -14.00 -0.45
C ALA A 42 -6.02 -14.66 -0.41
N LEU A 43 -5.09 -14.17 -1.21
CA LEU A 43 -3.74 -14.75 -1.37
C LEU A 43 -2.65 -13.92 -0.67
N SER A 44 -3.00 -12.79 -0.14
CA SER A 44 -2.06 -11.83 0.44
C SER A 44 -1.91 -11.98 1.95
N THR A 45 -0.80 -11.47 2.46
CA THR A 45 -0.64 -11.21 3.90
C THR A 45 -1.23 -9.85 4.21
N HIS A 46 -2.20 -9.81 5.11
CA HIS A 46 -2.81 -8.56 5.57
C HIS A 46 -2.27 -8.14 6.92
N PHE A 47 -2.13 -6.84 7.10
CA PHE A 47 -1.66 -6.24 8.34
C PHE A 47 -2.76 -5.36 8.93
N LEU A 48 -2.98 -5.49 10.22
CA LEU A 48 -3.88 -4.65 11.00
C LEU A 48 -3.08 -3.87 12.03
N MET A 49 -3.21 -2.56 11.98
CA MET A 49 -2.66 -1.66 13.00
C MET A 49 -3.74 -1.29 13.99
N LEU A 50 -3.41 -1.40 15.26
CA LEU A 50 -4.32 -1.11 16.37
C LEU A 50 -3.71 -0.03 17.27
N SER A 51 -4.57 0.84 17.79
CA SER A 51 -4.27 1.75 18.91
C SER A 51 -5.12 1.33 20.10
N ASN A 52 -4.50 0.76 21.15
CA ASN A 52 -5.17 0.15 22.32
C ASN A 52 -6.19 -0.91 21.93
N ALA A 53 -6.48 -1.42 20.98
CA ALA A 53 -7.50 -2.31 20.44
C ALA A 53 -8.40 -1.66 19.36
N GLU A 54 -8.33 -0.36 19.14
CA GLU A 54 -9.04 0.31 18.05
C GLU A 54 -8.32 0.08 16.73
N PRO A 55 -8.98 -0.42 15.68
CA PRO A 55 -8.41 -0.53 14.35
C PRO A 55 -8.15 0.85 13.74
N VAL A 56 -6.89 1.14 13.38
CA VAL A 56 -6.48 2.48 12.91
C VAL A 56 -5.77 2.47 11.56
N GLY A 57 -5.35 1.31 11.09
CA GLY A 57 -4.66 1.20 9.80
C GLY A 57 -4.58 -0.23 9.28
N THR A 58 -4.35 -0.37 8.00
CA THR A 58 -4.19 -1.65 7.31
C THR A 58 -3.22 -1.55 6.14
N ALA A 59 -2.70 -2.68 5.71
CA ALA A 59 -1.95 -2.83 4.47
C ALA A 59 -1.98 -4.28 4.00
N ARG A 60 -1.57 -4.49 2.75
CA ARG A 60 -1.48 -5.79 2.10
C ARG A 60 -0.09 -6.01 1.53
N LEU A 61 0.45 -7.21 1.71
CA LEU A 61 1.69 -7.67 1.10
C LEU A 61 1.42 -8.90 0.25
N LEU A 62 1.69 -8.80 -1.04
CA LEU A 62 1.58 -9.90 -1.99
C LEU A 62 2.81 -10.82 -1.90
N ARG A 63 2.67 -12.05 -2.41
CA ARG A 63 3.75 -13.06 -2.38
C ARG A 63 4.99 -12.67 -3.17
N ASP A 64 4.84 -11.79 -4.16
CA ASP A 64 5.94 -11.26 -4.98
C ASP A 64 6.65 -10.05 -4.36
N GLY A 65 6.30 -9.69 -3.12
CA GLY A 65 6.88 -8.55 -2.41
C GLY A 65 6.19 -7.22 -2.68
N HIS A 66 5.04 -7.23 -3.36
CA HIS A 66 4.31 -6.00 -3.62
C HIS A 66 3.49 -5.55 -2.41
N ILE A 67 3.75 -4.33 -1.95
CA ILE A 67 3.02 -3.68 -0.84
C ILE A 67 1.94 -2.79 -1.43
N GLY A 68 0.71 -2.96 -0.96
CA GLY A 68 -0.42 -2.16 -1.39
C GLY A 68 -1.50 -2.03 -0.32
N ARG A 69 -2.57 -1.33 -0.67
CA ARG A 69 -3.73 -1.09 0.23
C ARG A 69 -3.33 -0.50 1.58
N VAL A 70 -2.26 0.31 1.60
CA VAL A 70 -1.80 1.00 2.80
C VAL A 70 -2.79 2.10 3.16
N ALA A 71 -3.40 2.01 4.32
CA ALA A 71 -4.41 2.96 4.77
C ALA A 71 -4.26 3.26 6.26
N ILE A 72 -4.36 4.53 6.61
CA ILE A 72 -4.47 5.01 7.99
C ILE A 72 -5.78 5.80 8.12
N MET A 73 -6.56 5.50 9.15
CA MET A 73 -7.81 6.21 9.41
C MET A 73 -7.56 7.72 9.56
N PRO A 74 -8.42 8.58 9.00
CA PRO A 74 -8.16 10.02 8.89
C PRO A 74 -7.75 10.69 10.21
N GLN A 75 -8.45 10.37 11.29
CA GLN A 75 -8.18 10.94 12.62
C GLN A 75 -6.85 10.51 13.23
N TRP A 76 -6.18 9.53 12.63
CA TRP A 76 -4.90 8.97 13.10
C TRP A 76 -3.70 9.38 12.24
N ARG A 77 -3.90 10.13 11.17
CA ARG A 77 -2.83 10.61 10.28
C ARG A 77 -1.98 11.70 10.94
N GLY A 78 -0.83 12.01 10.33
CA GLY A 78 0.09 13.02 10.87
C GLY A 78 0.80 12.64 12.18
N ARG A 79 0.82 11.34 12.53
CA ARG A 79 1.41 10.82 13.77
C ARG A 79 2.51 9.78 13.51
N GLY A 80 3.04 9.72 12.30
CA GLY A 80 4.07 8.74 11.92
C GLY A 80 3.58 7.30 11.82
N LEU A 81 2.26 7.05 11.88
CA LEU A 81 1.72 5.69 11.87
C LEU A 81 1.91 4.98 10.52
N GLY A 82 1.87 5.72 9.41
CA GLY A 82 2.16 5.16 8.08
C GLY A 82 3.57 4.59 8.00
N GLU A 83 4.57 5.32 8.50
CA GLU A 83 5.94 4.83 8.57
C GLU A 83 6.06 3.59 9.46
N ARG A 84 5.42 3.61 10.63
CA ARG A 84 5.44 2.48 11.56
C ARG A 84 4.80 1.24 10.94
N LEU A 85 3.69 1.39 10.22
CA LEU A 85 3.05 0.30 9.49
C LEU A 85 3.97 -0.26 8.42
N MET A 86 4.56 0.59 7.58
CA MET A 86 5.50 0.18 6.53
C MET A 86 6.71 -0.57 7.10
N ARG A 87 7.30 -0.09 8.20
CA ARG A 87 8.42 -0.77 8.85
C ARG A 87 8.05 -2.16 9.36
N ALA A 88 6.86 -2.33 9.91
CA ALA A 88 6.37 -3.64 10.36
C ALA A 88 6.22 -4.62 9.17
N ILE A 89 5.70 -4.15 8.03
CA ILE A 89 5.60 -4.95 6.81
C ILE A 89 6.98 -5.36 6.31
N MET A 90 7.93 -4.43 6.29
CA MET A 90 9.30 -4.67 5.83
C MET A 90 10.01 -5.71 6.69
N VAL A 91 9.89 -5.62 8.01
CA VAL A 91 10.42 -6.62 8.95
C VAL A 91 9.81 -8.00 8.71
N HIS A 92 8.50 -8.06 8.51
CA HIS A 92 7.81 -9.31 8.22
C HIS A 92 8.27 -9.93 6.89
N ALA A 93 8.37 -9.11 5.85
CA ALA A 93 8.85 -9.55 4.52
C ALA A 93 10.29 -10.07 4.57
N GLU A 94 11.17 -9.41 5.30
CA GLU A 94 12.55 -9.86 5.53
C GLU A 94 12.58 -11.20 6.26
N ALA A 95 11.74 -11.38 7.27
CA ALA A 95 11.64 -12.66 7.99
C ALA A 95 11.12 -13.80 7.10
N LEU A 96 10.33 -13.49 6.07
CA LEU A 96 9.93 -14.46 5.03
C LEU A 96 10.99 -14.71 3.96
N GLY A 97 12.14 -14.04 4.04
CA GLY A 97 13.23 -14.17 3.06
C GLY A 97 12.97 -13.42 1.74
N MET A 98 12.03 -12.49 1.70
CA MET A 98 11.79 -11.68 0.51
C MET A 98 12.99 -10.79 0.23
N GLN A 99 13.55 -10.90 -0.97
CA GLN A 99 14.74 -10.15 -1.37
C GLN A 99 14.41 -8.75 -1.88
N THR A 100 13.21 -8.56 -2.38
CA THR A 100 12.77 -7.31 -3.01
C THR A 100 11.35 -6.98 -2.56
N LEU A 101 11.15 -5.71 -2.22
CA LEU A 101 9.84 -5.11 -2.00
C LEU A 101 9.58 -4.05 -3.07
N GLN A 102 8.35 -3.95 -3.49
CA GLN A 102 7.94 -3.03 -4.54
C GLN A 102 6.59 -2.39 -4.24
N LEU A 103 6.36 -1.23 -4.78
CA LEU A 103 5.09 -0.51 -4.66
C LEU A 103 4.92 0.50 -5.80
N SER A 104 3.71 0.97 -5.98
CA SER A 104 3.37 2.07 -6.86
C SER A 104 3.12 3.32 -6.02
N ALA A 105 3.91 4.36 -6.24
CA ALA A 105 3.84 5.60 -5.47
C ALA A 105 3.39 6.77 -6.33
N GLN A 106 2.45 7.55 -5.84
CA GLN A 106 2.16 8.84 -6.46
C GLN A 106 3.35 9.79 -6.33
N SER A 107 3.52 10.68 -7.30
CA SER A 107 4.69 11.56 -7.40
C SER A 107 4.97 12.34 -6.11
N TYR A 108 3.95 12.81 -5.42
CA TYR A 108 4.12 13.56 -4.17
C TYR A 108 4.51 12.71 -2.97
N ALA A 109 4.39 11.39 -3.04
CA ALA A 109 4.73 10.47 -1.97
C ALA A 109 6.16 9.90 -2.07
N LEU A 110 6.90 10.25 -3.10
CA LEU A 110 8.22 9.68 -3.35
C LEU A 110 9.18 9.85 -2.18
N ASP A 111 9.19 11.02 -1.56
CA ASP A 111 10.11 11.29 -0.45
C ASP A 111 9.81 10.48 0.80
N PHE A 112 8.54 10.20 1.06
CA PHE A 112 8.16 9.29 2.14
C PHE A 112 8.74 7.89 1.93
N TYR A 113 8.58 7.32 0.75
CA TYR A 113 9.11 5.99 0.45
C TYR A 113 10.64 5.98 0.33
N ARG A 114 11.25 7.06 -0.17
CA ARG A 114 12.72 7.21 -0.16
C ARG A 114 13.29 7.14 1.24
N ARG A 115 12.66 7.78 2.23
CA ARG A 115 13.09 7.68 3.64
C ARG A 115 13.02 6.24 4.18
N LEU A 116 12.18 5.40 3.60
CA LEU A 116 12.07 3.97 3.93
C LEU A 116 13.02 3.08 3.11
N GLY A 117 13.89 3.68 2.29
CA GLY A 117 14.87 2.96 1.49
C GLY A 117 14.38 2.49 0.13
N PHE A 118 13.20 2.93 -0.32
CA PHE A 118 12.74 2.66 -1.67
C PHE A 118 13.35 3.61 -2.68
N THR A 119 13.62 3.10 -3.88
CA THR A 119 14.14 3.86 -5.01
C THR A 119 13.21 3.75 -6.20
N VAL A 120 13.06 4.84 -6.96
CA VAL A 120 12.29 4.83 -8.21
C VAL A 120 12.96 3.90 -9.21
N CYS A 121 12.15 3.07 -9.88
CA CYS A 121 12.62 2.07 -10.85
C CYS A 121 11.78 2.04 -12.13
N SER A 122 10.98 3.06 -12.39
CA SER A 122 10.25 3.27 -13.64
C SER A 122 10.30 4.71 -14.07
N ASP A 123 9.93 4.98 -15.31
CA ASP A 123 9.49 6.31 -15.74
C ASP A 123 8.15 6.64 -15.08
N GLU A 124 7.76 7.92 -15.16
CA GLU A 124 6.44 8.35 -14.74
C GLU A 124 5.38 7.68 -15.63
N TYR A 125 4.33 7.18 -15.00
CA TYR A 125 3.15 6.70 -15.70
C TYR A 125 1.89 7.26 -15.06
N LEU A 126 0.85 7.36 -15.87
CA LEU A 126 -0.44 7.82 -15.39
C LEU A 126 -1.30 6.61 -14.99
N GLU A 127 -1.89 6.73 -13.83
CA GLU A 127 -2.85 5.79 -13.33
C GLU A 127 -4.07 6.58 -12.84
N ALA A 128 -5.22 6.34 -13.45
CA ALA A 128 -6.41 7.16 -13.25
C ALA A 128 -6.16 8.68 -13.37
N GLY A 129 -5.29 9.09 -14.29
CA GLY A 129 -4.92 10.49 -14.50
C GLY A 129 -3.96 11.08 -13.46
N ILE A 130 -3.46 10.27 -12.53
CA ILE A 130 -2.51 10.69 -11.49
C ILE A 130 -1.12 10.15 -11.81
N ALA A 131 -0.10 11.00 -11.68
CA ALA A 131 1.29 10.61 -11.91
C ALA A 131 1.79 9.66 -10.84
N HIS A 132 2.28 8.51 -11.26
CA HIS A 132 2.85 7.47 -10.41
C HIS A 132 4.26 7.09 -10.86
N TYR A 133 4.99 6.52 -9.93
CA TYR A 133 6.28 5.88 -10.14
C TYR A 133 6.30 4.53 -9.44
N ALA A 134 6.80 3.52 -10.14
CA ALA A 134 7.14 2.28 -9.47
C ALA A 134 8.38 2.48 -8.62
N MET A 135 8.35 1.95 -7.42
CA MET A 135 9.46 2.01 -6.48
C MET A 135 9.77 0.63 -5.95
N ARG A 136 11.04 0.38 -5.64
CA ARG A 136 11.48 -0.87 -5.04
C ARG A 136 12.52 -0.64 -3.96
N ARG A 137 12.60 -1.59 -3.06
CA ARG A 137 13.63 -1.72 -2.04
C ARG A 137 14.22 -3.13 -2.12
N GLY A 138 15.55 -3.27 -2.05
CA GLY A 138 16.22 -4.56 -2.08
C GLY A 138 17.71 -4.44 -1.89
N ALA A 139 18.42 -5.54 -1.94
CA ALA A 139 19.80 -5.66 -1.54
C ALA A 139 20.73 -4.74 -2.34
N GLN A 140 20.52 -4.58 -3.64
CA GLN A 140 21.17 -3.53 -4.45
C GLN A 140 20.33 -3.26 -5.70
N ALA A 141 20.11 -2.00 -6.04
CA ALA A 141 19.31 -1.64 -7.20
C ALA A 141 19.95 -2.10 -8.54
N ALA A 142 21.26 -2.27 -8.57
CA ALA A 142 22.01 -2.71 -9.75
C ALA A 142 21.91 -4.21 -10.00
N ASP A 143 21.64 -5.01 -8.98
CA ASP A 143 21.62 -6.48 -9.06
C ASP A 143 20.21 -7.05 -9.30
N LEU A 144 19.21 -6.20 -9.32
CA LEU A 144 17.85 -6.64 -9.53
C LEU A 144 17.55 -6.66 -11.04
N PRO A 145 17.01 -7.78 -11.56
CA PRO A 145 16.54 -7.81 -12.94
C PRO A 145 15.59 -6.65 -13.17
N ALA A 146 15.59 -6.11 -14.39
CA ALA A 146 14.60 -5.13 -14.79
C ALA A 146 13.22 -5.73 -14.48
N ILE A 147 12.60 -5.22 -13.44
CA ILE A 147 11.23 -5.61 -13.15
C ILE A 147 10.42 -4.88 -14.21
N ASP A 148 9.81 -5.64 -15.09
CA ASP A 148 8.72 -5.11 -15.87
C ASP A 148 7.66 -4.65 -14.87
N PHE A 149 7.73 -3.40 -14.51
CA PHE A 149 6.59 -2.72 -13.94
C PHE A 149 5.56 -2.57 -15.03
N VAL A 150 5.21 -3.73 -15.51
CA VAL A 150 4.09 -3.81 -16.37
C VAL A 150 2.92 -3.52 -15.52
N SER A 151 2.38 -2.49 -15.93
CA SER A 151 0.97 -2.32 -15.91
C SER A 151 0.37 -2.35 -14.53
N PRO A 152 -0.30 -1.29 -14.31
CA PRO A 152 -1.36 -1.23 -13.30
C PRO A 152 -2.23 -2.49 -13.21
N GLY A 153 -2.30 -3.27 -14.27
CA GLY A 153 -3.07 -4.51 -14.36
C GLY A 153 -2.71 -5.65 -13.42
N ARG A 154 -1.57 -5.65 -12.74
CA ARG A 154 -1.32 -6.60 -11.65
C ARG A 154 -2.11 -6.30 -10.38
N PHE A 155 -2.70 -5.12 -10.33
CA PHE A 155 -3.58 -4.72 -9.25
C PHE A 155 -5.04 -4.90 -9.59
N SER A 156 -5.34 -5.92 -10.34
CA SER A 156 -6.66 -6.54 -10.39
C SER A 156 -7.72 -6.03 -11.31
N ILE A 157 -7.39 -5.36 -12.37
CA ILE A 157 -8.41 -5.15 -13.37
C ILE A 157 -7.95 -5.81 -14.65
N HIS A 158 -8.70 -6.80 -15.07
CA HIS A 158 -8.39 -7.59 -16.26
C HIS A 158 -8.81 -6.90 -17.57
N ASN A 159 -9.32 -5.68 -17.47
CA ASN A 159 -9.77 -4.93 -18.64
C ASN A 159 -8.97 -3.63 -18.79
N PRO A 160 -8.27 -3.39 -19.92
CA PRO A 160 -7.52 -2.16 -20.17
C PRO A 160 -8.35 -0.88 -20.06
N GLU A 161 -9.63 -0.94 -20.35
CA GLU A 161 -10.53 0.21 -20.21
C GLU A 161 -10.88 0.52 -18.75
N GLU A 162 -10.93 -0.51 -17.90
CA GLU A 162 -11.13 -0.35 -16.46
C GLU A 162 -9.86 0.11 -15.76
N VAL A 163 -8.68 -0.29 -16.26
CA VAL A 163 -7.38 0.18 -15.75
C VAL A 163 -7.24 1.68 -15.89
N ALA A 164 -7.69 2.24 -16.99
CA ALA A 164 -7.66 3.69 -17.23
C ALA A 164 -8.59 4.48 -16.27
N ALA A 165 -9.56 3.81 -15.69
CA ALA A 165 -10.53 4.40 -14.77
C ALA A 165 -10.23 4.15 -13.29
N SER A 166 -9.24 3.30 -13.01
CA SER A 166 -8.97 2.85 -11.65
C SER A 166 -7.66 3.39 -11.13
N PRO A 167 -7.70 4.30 -10.17
CA PRO A 167 -6.49 4.66 -9.45
C PRO A 167 -5.99 3.48 -8.63
N HIS A 168 -4.71 3.24 -8.64
CA HIS A 168 -4.06 2.45 -7.60
C HIS A 168 -4.02 3.24 -6.31
N LEU A 169 -4.98 2.98 -5.51
CA LEU A 169 -5.28 3.76 -4.35
C LEU A 169 -4.59 3.26 -3.10
N SER A 170 -3.94 2.12 -3.25
CA SER A 170 -3.12 1.59 -2.18
C SER A 170 -2.11 2.59 -1.64
N ASP A 171 -1.69 3.53 -2.47
CA ASP A 171 -0.66 4.50 -2.08
C ASP A 171 -1.20 5.88 -1.73
N LEU A 172 -2.51 6.09 -1.83
CA LEU A 172 -3.11 7.39 -1.68
C LEU A 172 -3.44 7.85 -0.25
N PRO A 173 -4.00 7.01 0.60
CA PRO A 173 -4.78 7.51 1.73
C PRO A 173 -3.98 8.08 2.88
N TRP A 174 -2.83 7.53 3.16
CA TRP A 174 -2.02 7.97 4.28
C TRP A 174 -1.27 9.28 4.02
N LYS A 175 -1.26 9.74 2.78
CA LYS A 175 -0.59 10.94 2.34
C LYS A 175 -1.24 12.21 2.82
N LEU A 176 -2.55 12.20 2.96
CA LEU A 176 -3.32 13.39 3.33
C LEU A 176 -3.01 13.88 4.74
N GLY A 177 -2.42 13.05 5.58
CA GLY A 177 -2.03 13.41 6.93
C GLY A 177 -0.59 13.92 7.05
N GLU A 178 0.30 13.55 6.14
CA GLU A 178 1.73 13.87 6.27
C GLU A 178 2.14 15.18 5.55
N HIS A 179 1.30 15.70 4.67
CA HIS A 179 1.58 16.93 3.93
C HIS A 179 0.86 18.17 4.43
N ARG A 180 0.27 18.12 5.61
CA ARG A 180 -0.44 19.26 6.21
C ARG A 180 0.29 19.88 7.39
N GLU A 181 1.61 19.81 7.41
CA GLU A 181 2.43 20.66 8.29
C GLU A 181 3.08 21.76 7.49
#